data_c008bf03948e125487129d80784262fc
#
_entry.id   c008bf03948e125487129d80784262fc
#
_cell.length_a   1.000
_cell.length_b   1.000
_cell.length_c   1.000
_cell.angle_alpha   90.00
_cell.angle_beta   90.00
_cell.angle_gamma   90.00
#
_symmetry.space_group_name_H-M   'P 1'
#
loop_
_entity.id
_entity.type
_entity.pdbx_description
1 polymer ?
#
loop_
_entity_poly.entity_id
_entity_poly.type
_entity_poly.pdbx_seq_one_letter_code
_entity_poly.pdbx_strand_id
1 'polypeptide(L)'
;MIIEKPGKVTERILMLGRRESCVYLLEGKEEHVLLGGGMVHIIPDVIEQLSALNIDEEKIKRIIILHSHFDHCGIVPFLKKRWPWAKVTASLRARELLSTPKVVETIEFLNQMLLAEYGLEGKIKDLGIESYGIDVEEVVAEGDALFCGDLSLEVIDVPGHSSCSMAVYVPREKAMFASDAGGIPFGDKIFTAANSNFDKYQKSLKKMAGYEIDVFLAEHFGARTGDDARDYLLRSIASAKDTRKILEESYSRTGNVEKSTEEITVRFMRDVPDGFMSKDVFALAIGQMMNYIAKQM
;
A
#
# COMPACT_ATOMS: atom_id res chain seq x y z
N MET A 1 -12.76 -14.97 -3.99
CA MET A 1 -13.33 -14.59 -2.66
C MET A 1 -12.67 -13.32 -2.19
N ILE A 2 -13.42 -12.42 -1.55
CA ILE A 2 -12.91 -11.16 -0.96
C ILE A 2 -12.71 -11.38 0.54
N ILE A 3 -11.53 -11.05 1.06
CA ILE A 3 -11.14 -11.20 2.48
C ILE A 3 -10.80 -9.81 3.01
N GLU A 4 -11.71 -9.22 3.80
CA GLU A 4 -11.56 -7.88 4.38
C GLU A 4 -11.38 -7.89 5.91
N LYS A 5 -11.39 -9.07 6.52
CA LYS A 5 -11.19 -9.23 7.96
C LYS A 5 -9.80 -9.80 8.24
N PRO A 6 -9.10 -9.30 9.26
CA PRO A 6 -7.84 -9.89 9.71
C PRO A 6 -7.97 -11.38 10.00
N GLY A 7 -6.91 -12.11 9.72
CA GLY A 7 -6.82 -13.55 9.87
C GLY A 7 -6.21 -14.24 8.65
N LYS A 8 -6.52 -15.52 8.48
CA LYS A 8 -5.92 -16.36 7.46
C LYS A 8 -6.43 -16.03 6.06
N VAL A 9 -5.51 -15.70 5.15
CA VAL A 9 -5.78 -15.53 3.71
C VAL A 9 -5.50 -16.84 2.98
N THR A 10 -4.33 -17.46 3.23
CA THR A 10 -3.95 -18.80 2.78
C THR A 10 -3.34 -19.56 3.96
N GLU A 11 -2.83 -20.78 3.72
CA GLU A 11 -2.12 -21.53 4.76
C GLU A 11 -0.85 -20.81 5.27
N ARG A 12 -0.31 -19.89 4.47
CA ARG A 12 0.96 -19.20 4.74
C ARG A 12 0.88 -17.68 4.76
N ILE A 13 -0.28 -17.12 4.48
CA ILE A 13 -0.46 -15.66 4.43
C ILE A 13 -1.55 -15.26 5.41
N LEU A 14 -1.18 -14.42 6.36
CA LEU A 14 -2.09 -13.82 7.33
C LEU A 14 -2.26 -12.33 7.01
N MET A 15 -3.49 -11.84 7.09
CA MET A 15 -3.80 -10.41 7.06
C MET A 15 -3.89 -9.91 8.50
N LEU A 16 -3.19 -8.82 8.82
CA LEU A 16 -3.18 -8.16 10.12
C LEU A 16 -3.60 -6.70 9.96
N GLY A 17 -3.99 -6.06 11.06
CA GLY A 17 -4.44 -4.67 11.10
C GLY A 17 -5.95 -4.57 10.98
N ARG A 18 -6.42 -3.64 10.17
CA ARG A 18 -7.85 -3.36 9.94
C ARG A 18 -8.19 -3.43 8.46
N ARG A 19 -9.49 -3.38 8.15
CA ARG A 19 -9.98 -3.39 6.77
C ARG A 19 -9.40 -2.25 5.92
N GLU A 20 -9.38 -1.03 6.46
CA GLU A 20 -8.91 0.18 5.77
C GLU A 20 -7.38 0.29 5.71
N SER A 21 -6.69 -0.45 6.56
CA SER A 21 -5.22 -0.50 6.59
C SER A 21 -4.77 -1.87 7.06
N CYS A 22 -4.24 -2.65 6.16
CA CYS A 22 -3.78 -4.00 6.45
C CYS A 22 -2.32 -4.21 6.04
N VAL A 23 -1.67 -5.08 6.78
CA VAL A 23 -0.34 -5.60 6.49
C VAL A 23 -0.41 -7.12 6.43
N TYR A 24 0.55 -7.76 5.79
CA TYR A 24 0.51 -9.19 5.59
C TYR A 24 1.73 -9.88 6.19
N LEU A 25 1.50 -10.92 6.96
CA LEU A 25 2.56 -11.82 7.42
C LEU A 25 2.63 -13.02 6.48
N LEU A 26 3.78 -13.21 5.84
CA LEU A 26 4.11 -14.41 5.06
C LEU A 26 4.92 -15.35 5.94
N GLU A 27 4.39 -16.56 6.16
CA GLU A 27 4.99 -17.58 7.00
C GLU A 27 5.81 -18.59 6.18
N GLY A 28 7.13 -18.46 6.23
CA GLY A 28 8.05 -19.53 5.79
C GLY A 28 8.28 -20.55 6.91
N LYS A 29 9.06 -21.60 6.64
CA LYS A 29 9.33 -22.65 7.64
C LYS A 29 10.06 -22.13 8.87
N GLU A 30 11.17 -21.39 8.67
CA GLU A 30 12.07 -20.95 9.74
C GLU A 30 12.02 -19.44 9.94
N GLU A 31 11.49 -18.70 8.97
CA GLU A 31 11.45 -17.26 8.95
C GLU A 31 10.09 -16.76 8.48
N HIS A 32 9.71 -15.58 8.98
CA HIS A 32 8.54 -14.85 8.54
C HIS A 32 8.94 -13.49 7.98
N VAL A 33 8.13 -12.99 7.04
CA VAL A 33 8.28 -11.65 6.45
C VAL A 33 6.99 -10.89 6.61
N LEU A 34 7.07 -9.67 7.13
CA LEU A 34 5.95 -8.74 7.11
C LEU A 34 6.01 -7.89 5.84
N LEU A 35 4.94 -7.84 5.07
CA LEU A 35 4.79 -7.01 3.88
C LEU A 35 3.77 -5.90 4.15
N GLY A 36 4.18 -4.68 3.86
CA GLY A 36 3.45 -3.46 4.17
C GLY A 36 3.82 -2.89 5.53
N GLY A 37 3.51 -1.61 5.72
CA GLY A 37 3.82 -0.89 6.95
C GLY A 37 2.64 -0.06 7.46
N GLY A 38 1.46 -0.22 6.88
CA GLY A 38 0.17 0.27 7.33
C GLY A 38 0.11 1.67 7.95
N MET A 39 -1.06 2.07 8.36
CA MET A 39 -1.31 3.32 9.10
C MET A 39 -0.98 3.15 10.59
N VAL A 40 -0.51 4.20 11.23
CA VAL A 40 -0.06 4.17 12.64
C VAL A 40 -1.14 3.71 13.65
N HIS A 41 -2.41 4.00 13.38
CA HIS A 41 -3.51 3.68 14.30
C HIS A 41 -3.82 2.19 14.42
N ILE A 42 -3.32 1.34 13.51
CA ILE A 42 -3.54 -0.12 13.57
C ILE A 42 -2.55 -0.86 14.49
N ILE A 43 -1.57 -0.16 15.08
CA ILE A 43 -0.57 -0.79 15.96
C ILE A 43 -1.21 -1.67 17.03
N PRO A 44 -2.22 -1.19 17.81
CA PRO A 44 -2.83 -2.03 18.84
C PRO A 44 -3.46 -3.30 18.28
N ASP A 45 -4.12 -3.20 17.14
CA ASP A 45 -4.78 -4.34 16.49
C ASP A 45 -3.74 -5.38 16.00
N VAL A 46 -2.64 -4.92 15.41
CA VAL A 46 -1.56 -5.81 14.96
C VAL A 46 -0.93 -6.58 16.14
N ILE A 47 -0.67 -5.90 17.26
CA ILE A 47 -0.12 -6.55 18.47
C ILE A 47 -1.08 -7.61 19.01
N GLU A 48 -2.36 -7.25 19.15
CA GLU A 48 -3.39 -8.17 19.64
C GLU A 48 -3.53 -9.39 18.73
N GLN A 49 -3.54 -9.16 17.42
CA GLN A 49 -3.69 -10.24 16.43
C GLN A 49 -2.47 -11.16 16.38
N LEU A 50 -1.24 -10.65 16.46
CA LEU A 50 -0.04 -11.47 16.56
C LEU A 50 -0.10 -12.39 17.78
N SER A 51 -0.52 -11.87 18.92
CA SER A 51 -0.69 -12.64 20.17
C SER A 51 -1.81 -13.68 20.03
N ALA A 52 -2.99 -13.29 19.54
CA ALA A 52 -4.14 -14.17 19.37
C ALA A 52 -3.89 -15.35 18.39
N LEU A 53 -3.07 -15.09 17.37
CA LEU A 53 -2.66 -16.08 16.38
C LEU A 53 -1.45 -16.91 16.82
N ASN A 54 -0.90 -16.64 18.03
CA ASN A 54 0.30 -17.30 18.57
C ASN A 54 1.51 -17.22 17.61
N ILE A 55 1.71 -16.08 16.97
CA ILE A 55 2.84 -15.87 16.07
C ILE A 55 4.15 -15.80 16.86
N ASP A 56 5.12 -16.59 16.43
CA ASP A 56 6.50 -16.52 16.93
C ASP A 56 7.18 -15.28 16.30
N GLU A 57 7.11 -14.16 17.01
CA GLU A 57 7.64 -12.88 16.54
C GLU A 57 9.16 -12.92 16.29
N GLU A 58 9.90 -13.80 16.98
CA GLU A 58 11.34 -13.95 16.76
C GLU A 58 11.68 -14.47 15.37
N LYS A 59 10.72 -15.12 14.70
CA LYS A 59 10.85 -15.57 13.31
C LYS A 59 10.64 -14.45 12.29
N ILE A 60 10.10 -13.30 12.68
CA ILE A 60 9.93 -12.17 11.76
C ILE A 60 11.31 -11.54 11.51
N LYS A 61 11.90 -11.82 10.35
CA LYS A 61 13.28 -11.39 10.01
C LYS A 61 13.33 -10.18 9.08
N ARG A 62 12.19 -9.82 8.48
CA ARG A 62 12.13 -8.74 7.50
C ARG A 62 10.80 -8.02 7.52
N ILE A 63 10.85 -6.71 7.33
CA ILE A 63 9.69 -5.83 7.07
C ILE A 63 9.90 -5.24 5.68
N ILE A 64 9.02 -5.52 4.74
CA ILE A 64 9.11 -5.01 3.37
C ILE A 64 8.14 -3.86 3.18
N ILE A 65 8.66 -2.66 2.91
CA ILE A 65 7.88 -1.47 2.56
C ILE A 65 7.70 -1.44 1.05
N LEU A 66 6.46 -1.52 0.58
CA LEU A 66 6.15 -1.57 -0.86
C LEU A 66 6.18 -0.17 -1.51
N HIS A 67 5.94 0.90 -0.73
CA HIS A 67 6.17 2.30 -1.12
C HIS A 67 6.14 3.24 0.10
N SER A 68 6.57 4.49 -0.08
CA SER A 68 6.89 5.41 1.02
C SER A 68 5.75 6.36 1.44
N HIS A 69 4.49 6.11 1.09
CA HIS A 69 3.41 6.93 1.60
C HIS A 69 3.18 6.64 3.09
N PHE A 70 2.71 7.65 3.84
CA PHE A 70 2.58 7.60 5.30
C PHE A 70 1.69 6.47 5.81
N ASP A 71 0.66 6.14 5.04
CA ASP A 71 -0.34 5.10 5.30
C ASP A 71 0.14 3.68 4.99
N HIS A 72 1.38 3.55 4.45
CA HIS A 72 2.04 2.29 4.13
C HIS A 72 3.38 2.09 4.84
N CYS A 73 3.72 3.00 5.77
CA CYS A 73 4.93 2.90 6.57
C CYS A 73 4.77 3.38 8.03
N GLY A 74 3.54 3.72 8.43
CA GLY A 74 3.24 4.33 9.73
C GLY A 74 3.58 3.48 10.95
N ILE A 75 3.41 2.15 10.88
CA ILE A 75 3.73 1.26 12.00
C ILE A 75 5.20 0.81 12.03
N VAL A 76 5.97 1.05 10.97
CA VAL A 76 7.34 0.54 10.84
C VAL A 76 8.29 1.01 11.96
N PRO A 77 8.28 2.29 12.39
CA PRO A 77 9.13 2.72 13.50
C PRO A 77 8.85 1.96 14.80
N PHE A 78 7.58 1.70 15.10
CA PHE A 78 7.16 0.89 16.25
C PHE A 78 7.64 -0.56 16.09
N LEU A 79 7.42 -1.17 14.93
CA LEU A 79 7.81 -2.56 14.68
C LEU A 79 9.33 -2.72 14.74
N LYS A 80 10.09 -1.77 14.23
CA LYS A 80 11.56 -1.81 14.32
C LYS A 80 12.05 -1.72 15.76
N LYS A 81 11.40 -0.95 16.61
CA LYS A 81 11.69 -0.92 18.04
C LYS A 81 11.35 -2.26 18.71
N ARG A 82 10.23 -2.89 18.34
CA ARG A 82 9.79 -4.19 18.86
C ARG A 82 10.65 -5.35 18.34
N TRP A 83 11.04 -5.30 17.06
CA TRP A 83 11.85 -6.31 16.37
C TRP A 83 13.17 -5.72 15.86
N PRO A 84 14.11 -5.36 16.77
CA PRO A 84 15.36 -4.72 16.37
C PRO A 84 16.22 -5.60 15.44
N TRP A 85 16.01 -6.90 15.45
CA TRP A 85 16.67 -7.88 14.57
C TRP A 85 16.06 -7.96 13.17
N ALA A 86 14.81 -7.53 12.96
CA ALA A 86 14.16 -7.57 11.66
C ALA A 86 14.70 -6.45 10.76
N LYS A 87 15.12 -6.80 9.53
CA LYS A 87 15.61 -5.81 8.57
C LYS A 87 14.46 -5.09 7.89
N VAL A 88 14.55 -3.77 7.78
CA VAL A 88 13.66 -2.98 6.93
C VAL A 88 14.19 -3.00 5.51
N THR A 89 13.36 -3.49 4.59
CA THR A 89 13.67 -3.69 3.17
C THR A 89 12.76 -2.82 2.30
N ALA A 90 13.32 -2.10 1.34
CA ALA A 90 12.55 -1.28 0.39
C ALA A 90 13.35 -1.03 -0.91
N SER A 91 12.72 -0.40 -1.91
CA SER A 91 13.44 0.07 -3.10
C SER A 91 14.45 1.17 -2.74
N LEU A 92 15.48 1.35 -3.57
CA LEU A 92 16.45 2.44 -3.41
C LEU A 92 15.74 3.80 -3.33
N ARG A 93 14.73 4.00 -4.19
CA ARG A 93 13.98 5.25 -4.22
C ARG A 93 13.16 5.47 -2.95
N ALA A 94 12.59 4.41 -2.36
CA ALA A 94 11.90 4.51 -1.07
C ALA A 94 12.87 4.88 0.06
N ARG A 95 14.06 4.30 0.09
CA ARG A 95 15.11 4.67 1.06
C ARG A 95 15.48 6.15 0.97
N GLU A 96 15.69 6.68 -0.24
CA GLU A 96 15.98 8.10 -0.45
C GLU A 96 14.84 9.00 0.07
N LEU A 97 13.60 8.66 -0.22
CA LEU A 97 12.42 9.42 0.23
C LEU A 97 12.28 9.36 1.76
N LEU A 98 12.35 8.17 2.35
CA LEU A 98 12.18 7.97 3.79
C LEU A 98 13.31 8.57 4.64
N SER A 99 14.46 8.88 4.03
CA SER A 99 15.57 9.63 4.67
C SER A 99 15.54 11.14 4.43
N THR A 100 14.61 11.62 3.58
CA THR A 100 14.49 13.06 3.26
C THR A 100 13.74 13.80 4.37
N PRO A 101 14.33 14.81 5.05
CA PRO A 101 13.70 15.47 6.21
C PRO A 101 12.27 15.96 5.95
N LYS A 102 12.02 16.61 4.82
CA LYS A 102 10.67 17.10 4.46
C LYS A 102 9.64 15.96 4.30
N VAL A 103 10.06 14.81 3.81
CA VAL A 103 9.17 13.63 3.69
C VAL A 103 8.86 13.08 5.07
N VAL A 104 9.88 12.95 5.93
CA VAL A 104 9.71 12.49 7.32
C VAL A 104 8.78 13.42 8.09
N GLU A 105 8.97 14.74 7.99
CA GLU A 105 8.07 15.74 8.60
C GLU A 105 6.62 15.59 8.10
N THR A 106 6.44 15.33 6.81
CA THR A 106 5.09 15.11 6.23
C THR A 106 4.47 13.83 6.76
N ILE A 107 5.23 12.74 6.82
CA ILE A 107 4.79 11.44 7.38
C ILE A 107 4.38 11.63 8.85
N GLU A 108 5.21 12.32 9.64
CA GLU A 108 4.93 12.61 11.04
C GLU A 108 3.64 13.41 11.21
N PHE A 109 3.49 14.51 10.47
CA PHE A 109 2.30 15.35 10.51
C PHE A 109 1.02 14.58 10.19
N LEU A 110 1.02 13.77 9.11
CA LEU A 110 -0.14 12.99 8.70
C LEU A 110 -0.47 11.87 9.70
N ASN A 111 0.55 11.22 10.26
CA ASN A 111 0.33 10.22 11.32
C ASN A 111 -0.23 10.85 12.60
N GLN A 112 0.24 12.05 12.99
CA GLN A 112 -0.31 12.77 14.14
C GLN A 112 -1.77 13.16 13.93
N MET A 113 -2.13 13.67 12.74
CA MET A 113 -3.53 13.94 12.39
C MET A 113 -4.41 12.70 12.50
N LEU A 114 -3.94 11.58 11.96
CA LEU A 114 -4.66 10.32 12.01
C LEU A 114 -4.85 9.82 13.44
N LEU A 115 -3.83 9.94 14.30
CA LEU A 115 -3.94 9.59 15.71
C LEU A 115 -4.95 10.43 16.47
N ALA A 116 -5.00 11.73 16.18
CA ALA A 116 -6.00 12.63 16.75
C ALA A 116 -7.42 12.22 16.33
N GLU A 117 -7.62 11.89 15.06
CA GLU A 117 -8.90 11.43 14.53
C GLU A 117 -9.40 10.16 15.21
N TYR A 118 -8.50 9.21 15.52
CA TYR A 118 -8.83 7.97 16.22
C TYR A 118 -8.78 8.07 17.77
N GLY A 119 -8.44 9.24 18.34
CA GLY A 119 -8.31 9.45 19.78
C GLY A 119 -7.20 8.60 20.42
N LEU A 120 -6.12 8.33 19.68
CA LEU A 120 -5.00 7.46 20.06
C LEU A 120 -3.72 8.22 20.44
N GLU A 121 -3.72 9.56 20.42
CA GLU A 121 -2.54 10.40 20.66
C GLU A 121 -1.80 10.06 21.98
N GLY A 122 -2.53 9.82 23.06
CA GLY A 122 -1.94 9.40 24.34
C GLY A 122 -1.36 7.99 24.30
N LYS A 123 -2.08 7.05 23.70
CA LYS A 123 -1.68 5.63 23.65
C LYS A 123 -0.40 5.38 22.85
N ILE A 124 -0.17 6.15 21.78
CA ILE A 124 1.00 5.96 20.92
C ILE A 124 2.25 6.59 21.50
N LYS A 125 2.11 7.65 22.30
CA LYS A 125 3.23 8.19 23.08
C LYS A 125 3.81 7.12 24.02
N ASP A 126 2.95 6.29 24.60
CA ASP A 126 3.34 5.16 25.44
C ASP A 126 4.06 4.03 24.67
N LEU A 127 3.84 3.94 23.34
CA LEU A 127 4.55 3.00 22.47
C LEU A 127 5.99 3.45 22.14
N GLY A 128 6.36 4.68 22.54
CA GLY A 128 7.70 5.22 22.43
C GLY A 128 8.18 5.44 21.00
N ILE A 129 7.29 5.84 20.09
CA ILE A 129 7.67 6.32 18.76
C ILE A 129 8.18 7.76 18.94
N GLU A 130 9.51 7.92 18.82
CA GLU A 130 10.18 9.20 18.97
C GLU A 130 10.32 9.95 17.63
N SER A 131 10.31 9.21 16.52
CA SER A 131 10.45 9.73 15.17
C SER A 131 9.80 8.79 14.17
N TYR A 132 9.33 9.34 13.07
CA TYR A 132 8.83 8.57 11.91
C TYR A 132 9.91 8.39 10.82
N GLY A 133 11.16 8.74 11.10
CA GLY A 133 12.28 8.39 10.24
C GLY A 133 12.48 6.88 10.19
N ILE A 134 12.63 6.35 8.99
CA ILE A 134 12.77 4.91 8.75
C ILE A 134 14.13 4.66 8.10
N ASP A 135 14.98 3.90 8.80
CA ASP A 135 16.24 3.42 8.24
C ASP A 135 15.97 2.16 7.42
N VAL A 136 16.19 2.26 6.10
CA VAL A 136 16.10 1.13 5.18
C VAL A 136 17.44 0.42 5.12
N GLU A 137 17.54 -0.70 5.81
CA GLU A 137 18.80 -1.46 5.99
C GLU A 137 19.13 -2.32 4.77
N GLU A 138 18.12 -2.76 4.02
CA GLU A 138 18.28 -3.59 2.83
C GLU A 138 17.58 -2.96 1.64
N VAL A 139 18.33 -2.73 0.56
CA VAL A 139 17.77 -2.20 -0.69
C VAL A 139 17.61 -3.31 -1.69
N VAL A 140 16.46 -3.32 -2.36
CA VAL A 140 16.13 -4.29 -3.40
C VAL A 140 15.73 -3.58 -4.69
N ALA A 141 15.88 -4.28 -5.81
CA ALA A 141 15.55 -3.81 -7.14
C ALA A 141 14.78 -4.89 -7.92
N GLU A 142 14.23 -4.50 -9.05
CA GLU A 142 13.56 -5.43 -9.96
C GLU A 142 14.44 -6.64 -10.31
N GLY A 143 13.85 -7.81 -10.20
CA GLY A 143 14.51 -9.09 -10.48
C GLY A 143 15.29 -9.67 -9.29
N ASP A 144 15.43 -8.93 -8.19
CA ASP A 144 16.00 -9.51 -6.98
C ASP A 144 15.07 -10.58 -6.40
N ALA A 145 15.67 -11.65 -5.90
CA ALA A 145 14.99 -12.72 -5.19
C ALA A 145 15.32 -12.64 -3.70
N LEU A 146 14.30 -12.39 -2.89
CA LEU A 146 14.37 -12.53 -1.44
C LEU A 146 13.89 -13.93 -1.04
N PHE A 147 14.22 -14.33 0.17
CA PHE A 147 13.79 -15.62 0.71
C PHE A 147 13.08 -15.43 2.06
N CYS A 148 12.05 -16.25 2.28
CA CYS A 148 11.35 -16.41 3.54
C CYS A 148 11.31 -17.91 3.84
N GLY A 149 12.38 -18.43 4.46
CA GLY A 149 12.58 -19.86 4.64
C GLY A 149 12.58 -20.63 3.32
N ASP A 150 11.55 -21.41 3.07
CA ASP A 150 11.39 -22.24 1.86
C ASP A 150 10.64 -21.52 0.70
N LEU A 151 10.29 -20.26 0.88
CA LEU A 151 9.62 -19.43 -0.12
C LEU A 151 10.59 -18.44 -0.77
N SER A 152 10.50 -18.31 -2.09
CA SER A 152 11.15 -17.23 -2.83
C SER A 152 10.16 -16.09 -3.07
N LEU A 153 10.65 -14.86 -2.97
CA LEU A 153 9.91 -13.62 -3.21
C LEU A 153 10.61 -12.88 -4.35
N GLU A 154 9.91 -12.66 -5.44
CA GLU A 154 10.40 -11.89 -6.59
C GLU A 154 10.01 -10.43 -6.45
N VAL A 155 10.98 -9.52 -6.55
CA VAL A 155 10.77 -8.07 -6.51
C VAL A 155 10.46 -7.54 -7.89
N ILE A 156 9.42 -6.72 -8.01
CA ILE A 156 8.94 -6.15 -9.27
C ILE A 156 8.80 -4.64 -9.11
N ASP A 157 9.49 -3.84 -9.91
CA ASP A 157 9.28 -2.39 -9.95
C ASP A 157 7.94 -2.07 -10.63
N VAL A 158 7.09 -1.34 -9.92
CA VAL A 158 5.74 -0.96 -10.37
C VAL A 158 5.46 0.54 -10.15
N PRO A 159 6.31 1.43 -10.72
CA PRO A 159 6.14 2.87 -10.54
C PRO A 159 4.86 3.38 -11.19
N GLY A 160 4.34 4.49 -10.67
CA GLY A 160 3.18 5.19 -11.25
C GLY A 160 2.19 5.65 -10.19
N HIS A 161 1.85 4.81 -9.21
CA HIS A 161 1.23 5.26 -7.98
C HIS A 161 2.19 6.19 -7.22
N SER A 162 3.35 5.69 -6.89
CA SER A 162 4.49 6.47 -6.43
C SER A 162 5.72 6.23 -7.31
N SER A 163 6.77 7.06 -7.15
CA SER A 163 8.03 6.86 -7.88
C SER A 163 8.85 5.70 -7.33
N CYS A 164 8.52 5.19 -6.15
CA CYS A 164 9.25 4.15 -5.42
C CYS A 164 8.47 2.84 -5.26
N SER A 165 7.27 2.74 -5.85
CA SER A 165 6.41 1.57 -5.72
C SER A 165 7.07 0.33 -6.27
N MET A 166 7.05 -0.74 -5.48
CA MET A 166 7.39 -2.09 -5.88
C MET A 166 6.27 -3.06 -5.47
N ALA A 167 6.20 -4.17 -6.16
CA ALA A 167 5.36 -5.30 -5.79
C ALA A 167 6.26 -6.50 -5.45
N VAL A 168 5.73 -7.43 -4.70
CA VAL A 168 6.39 -8.70 -4.37
C VAL A 168 5.51 -9.84 -4.84
N TYR A 169 6.08 -10.72 -5.66
CA TYR A 169 5.41 -11.93 -6.10
C TYR A 169 6.00 -13.17 -5.43
N VAL A 170 5.15 -14.03 -4.93
CA VAL A 170 5.54 -15.32 -4.31
C VAL A 170 5.07 -16.44 -5.24
N PRO A 171 5.95 -17.00 -6.09
CA PRO A 171 5.56 -17.95 -7.15
C PRO A 171 4.83 -19.19 -6.62
N ARG A 172 5.30 -19.75 -5.49
CA ARG A 172 4.72 -20.96 -4.90
C ARG A 172 3.27 -20.78 -4.44
N GLU A 173 2.95 -19.57 -3.96
CA GLU A 173 1.60 -19.20 -3.49
C GLU A 173 0.77 -18.53 -4.60
N LYS A 174 1.38 -18.24 -5.77
CA LYS A 174 0.80 -17.39 -6.82
C LYS A 174 0.21 -16.11 -6.23
N ALA A 175 0.95 -15.53 -5.28
CA ALA A 175 0.51 -14.39 -4.48
C ALA A 175 1.23 -13.12 -4.92
N MET A 176 0.46 -12.07 -5.21
CA MET A 176 0.96 -10.74 -5.60
C MET A 176 0.64 -9.72 -4.50
N PHE A 177 1.66 -9.23 -3.83
CA PHE A 177 1.59 -8.10 -2.90
C PHE A 177 1.87 -6.83 -3.69
N ALA A 178 0.82 -6.12 -4.08
CA ALA A 178 0.94 -4.99 -5.01
C ALA A 178 0.69 -3.62 -4.37
N SER A 179 0.17 -3.58 -3.13
CA SER A 179 -0.21 -2.34 -2.50
C SER A 179 -1.08 -1.48 -3.44
N ASP A 180 -0.94 -0.17 -3.42
CA ASP A 180 -1.73 0.76 -4.23
C ASP A 180 -1.33 0.78 -5.71
N ALA A 181 -0.17 0.21 -6.06
CA ALA A 181 0.22 0.06 -7.45
C ALA A 181 -0.73 -0.84 -8.25
N GLY A 182 -1.47 -1.72 -7.57
CA GLY A 182 -2.51 -2.56 -8.15
C GLY A 182 -3.88 -1.89 -8.27
N GLY A 183 -4.06 -0.70 -7.69
CA GLY A 183 -5.34 -0.04 -7.49
C GLY A 183 -5.97 -0.38 -6.14
N ILE A 184 -6.77 0.55 -5.61
CA ILE A 184 -7.39 0.42 -4.29
C ILE A 184 -8.81 -0.12 -4.48
N PRO A 185 -9.14 -1.31 -3.90
CA PRO A 185 -10.47 -1.89 -4.07
C PRO A 185 -11.50 -1.23 -3.15
N PHE A 186 -12.64 -0.79 -3.70
CA PHE A 186 -13.80 -0.32 -2.96
C PHE A 186 -15.01 -1.19 -3.30
N GLY A 187 -15.21 -2.27 -2.56
CA GLY A 187 -16.23 -3.26 -2.89
C GLY A 187 -15.99 -3.84 -4.29
N ASP A 188 -16.94 -3.61 -5.21
CA ASP A 188 -16.83 -4.05 -6.60
C ASP A 188 -16.08 -3.07 -7.51
N LYS A 189 -15.71 -1.90 -6.99
CA LYS A 189 -14.97 -0.88 -7.75
C LYS A 189 -13.48 -0.92 -7.39
N ILE A 190 -12.66 -0.43 -8.31
CA ILE A 190 -11.23 -0.25 -8.09
C ILE A 190 -10.90 1.21 -8.36
N PHE A 191 -10.41 1.90 -7.34
CA PHE A 191 -9.92 3.26 -7.49
C PHE A 191 -8.54 3.26 -8.13
N THR A 192 -8.39 4.04 -9.19
CA THR A 192 -7.13 4.23 -9.88
C THR A 192 -6.27 5.24 -9.12
N ALA A 193 -5.17 4.78 -8.57
CA ALA A 193 -4.26 5.59 -7.76
C ALA A 193 -2.98 5.98 -8.51
N ALA A 194 -3.11 6.60 -9.70
CA ALA A 194 -1.98 6.94 -10.58
C ALA A 194 -1.35 8.31 -10.22
N ASN A 195 -1.02 8.52 -8.93
CA ASN A 195 -0.71 9.83 -8.37
C ASN A 195 0.60 10.43 -8.89
N SER A 196 1.60 9.61 -9.18
CA SER A 196 2.92 10.09 -9.61
C SER A 196 3.05 10.19 -11.13
N ASN A 197 2.63 9.14 -11.86
CA ASN A 197 2.76 9.08 -13.32
C ASN A 197 1.77 8.09 -13.90
N PHE A 198 0.78 8.59 -14.62
CA PHE A 198 -0.33 7.78 -15.14
C PHE A 198 0.12 6.74 -16.18
N ASP A 199 1.04 7.10 -17.08
CA ASP A 199 1.53 6.18 -18.11
C ASP A 199 2.34 5.03 -17.50
N LYS A 200 3.20 5.34 -16.50
CA LYS A 200 3.94 4.31 -15.76
C LYS A 200 3.00 3.41 -14.99
N TYR A 201 1.97 3.98 -14.34
CA TYR A 201 0.96 3.21 -13.63
C TYR A 201 0.26 2.19 -14.51
N GLN A 202 -0.22 2.62 -15.70
CA GLN A 202 -0.85 1.71 -16.65
C GLN A 202 0.11 0.63 -17.19
N LYS A 203 1.40 0.95 -17.35
CA LYS A 203 2.43 -0.03 -17.72
C LYS A 203 2.67 -1.04 -16.58
N SER A 204 2.74 -0.57 -15.35
CA SER A 204 2.92 -1.40 -14.16
C SER A 204 1.76 -2.38 -13.96
N LEU A 205 0.51 -1.94 -14.13
CA LEU A 205 -0.65 -2.83 -14.10
C LEU A 205 -0.56 -3.94 -15.15
N LYS A 206 -0.19 -3.60 -16.40
CA LYS A 206 -0.02 -4.59 -17.47
C LYS A 206 1.12 -5.56 -17.19
N LYS A 207 2.22 -5.09 -16.57
CA LYS A 207 3.34 -5.93 -16.17
C LYS A 207 2.91 -6.96 -15.12
N MET A 208 2.23 -6.51 -14.06
CA MET A 208 1.72 -7.40 -13.02
C MET A 208 0.67 -8.39 -13.55
N ALA A 209 -0.17 -7.98 -14.49
CA ALA A 209 -1.17 -8.85 -15.12
C ALA A 209 -0.57 -9.98 -15.98
N GLY A 210 0.73 -9.96 -16.23
CA GLY A 210 1.47 -11.05 -16.89
C GLY A 210 1.82 -12.21 -15.96
N TYR A 211 1.63 -12.07 -14.67
CA TYR A 211 1.87 -13.12 -13.68
C TYR A 211 0.63 -13.99 -13.46
N GLU A 212 0.85 -15.24 -13.10
CA GLU A 212 -0.24 -16.13 -12.66
C GLU A 212 -0.58 -15.84 -11.21
N ILE A 213 -1.78 -15.28 -10.94
CA ILE A 213 -2.17 -14.79 -9.63
C ILE A 213 -3.42 -15.53 -9.15
N ASP A 214 -3.31 -16.24 -8.04
CA ASP A 214 -4.42 -16.85 -7.31
C ASP A 214 -4.74 -16.10 -6.01
N VAL A 215 -3.81 -15.24 -5.54
CA VAL A 215 -3.97 -14.38 -4.36
C VAL A 215 -3.45 -12.98 -4.68
N PHE A 216 -4.31 -11.98 -4.60
CA PHE A 216 -3.95 -10.58 -4.75
C PHE A 216 -4.11 -9.86 -3.41
N LEU A 217 -3.07 -9.12 -3.00
CA LEU A 217 -2.97 -8.52 -1.68
C LEU A 217 -2.79 -7.00 -1.81
N ALA A 218 -3.84 -6.28 -1.44
CA ALA A 218 -3.84 -4.81 -1.33
C ALA A 218 -3.70 -4.41 0.14
N GLU A 219 -3.04 -3.30 0.42
CA GLU A 219 -2.89 -2.81 1.80
C GLU A 219 -4.12 -2.03 2.29
N HIS A 220 -5.10 -1.80 1.41
CA HIS A 220 -6.43 -1.28 1.73
C HIS A 220 -7.49 -2.29 1.30
N PHE A 221 -8.49 -2.51 2.15
CA PHE A 221 -9.65 -3.37 1.89
C PHE A 221 -9.29 -4.83 1.56
N GLY A 222 -8.14 -5.30 2.07
CA GLY A 222 -7.79 -6.68 2.22
C GLY A 222 -7.40 -7.41 0.93
N ALA A 223 -7.55 -8.74 0.96
CA ALA A 223 -7.08 -9.64 -0.07
C ALA A 223 -8.20 -10.16 -0.98
N ARG A 224 -7.80 -10.64 -2.15
CA ARG A 224 -8.66 -11.35 -3.11
C ARG A 224 -8.05 -12.72 -3.40
N THR A 225 -8.89 -13.75 -3.50
CA THR A 225 -8.45 -15.12 -3.80
C THR A 225 -9.29 -15.74 -4.91
N GLY A 226 -8.73 -16.72 -5.63
CA GLY A 226 -9.39 -17.43 -6.72
C GLY A 226 -9.72 -16.47 -7.87
N ASP A 227 -10.93 -16.59 -8.43
CA ASP A 227 -11.35 -15.80 -9.60
C ASP A 227 -11.30 -14.28 -9.35
N ASP A 228 -11.65 -13.82 -8.13
CA ASP A 228 -11.55 -12.41 -7.77
C ASP A 228 -10.10 -11.89 -7.82
N ALA A 229 -9.11 -12.73 -7.54
CA ALA A 229 -7.69 -12.39 -7.68
C ALA A 229 -7.22 -12.43 -9.14
N ARG A 230 -7.61 -13.47 -9.89
CA ARG A 230 -7.22 -13.66 -11.30
C ARG A 230 -7.69 -12.50 -12.18
N ASP A 231 -8.89 -12.00 -11.93
CA ASP A 231 -9.50 -10.92 -12.73
C ASP A 231 -9.13 -9.52 -12.20
N TYR A 232 -8.54 -9.43 -11.01
CA TYR A 232 -8.35 -8.14 -10.33
C TYR A 232 -7.55 -7.14 -11.17
N LEU A 233 -6.38 -7.55 -11.67
CA LEU A 233 -5.51 -6.65 -12.45
C LEU A 233 -6.10 -6.29 -13.83
N LEU A 234 -6.88 -7.17 -14.44
CA LEU A 234 -7.62 -6.84 -15.67
C LEU A 234 -8.68 -5.78 -15.40
N ARG A 235 -9.40 -5.88 -14.29
CA ARG A 235 -10.35 -4.87 -13.83
C ARG A 235 -9.65 -3.55 -13.47
N SER A 236 -8.48 -3.60 -12.84
CA SER A 236 -7.66 -2.41 -12.55
C SER A 236 -7.20 -1.70 -13.84
N ILE A 237 -6.79 -2.46 -14.85
CA ILE A 237 -6.42 -1.90 -16.18
C ILE A 237 -7.61 -1.20 -16.83
N ALA A 238 -8.79 -1.81 -16.78
CA ALA A 238 -10.02 -1.21 -17.29
C ALA A 238 -10.38 0.07 -16.52
N SER A 239 -10.37 0.02 -15.19
CA SER A 239 -10.62 1.19 -14.33
C SER A 239 -9.64 2.33 -14.61
N ALA A 240 -8.34 2.03 -14.77
CA ALA A 240 -7.34 3.03 -15.08
C ALA A 240 -7.57 3.69 -16.45
N LYS A 241 -8.02 2.93 -17.44
CA LYS A 241 -8.40 3.47 -18.77
C LYS A 241 -9.60 4.39 -18.67
N ASP A 242 -10.63 3.98 -17.94
CA ASP A 242 -11.86 4.77 -17.78
C ASP A 242 -11.60 6.04 -16.95
N THR A 243 -10.84 5.92 -15.85
CA THR A 243 -10.43 7.08 -15.04
C THR A 243 -9.66 8.09 -15.89
N ARG A 244 -8.70 7.64 -16.69
CA ARG A 244 -7.95 8.53 -17.59
C ARG A 244 -8.86 9.29 -18.53
N LYS A 245 -9.79 8.60 -19.19
CA LYS A 245 -10.77 9.21 -20.09
C LYS A 245 -11.62 10.26 -19.37
N ILE A 246 -12.10 9.97 -18.16
CA ILE A 246 -12.89 10.91 -17.36
C ILE A 246 -12.09 12.17 -17.03
N LEU A 247 -10.81 12.02 -16.66
CA LEU A 247 -9.91 13.15 -16.35
C LEU A 247 -9.65 14.00 -17.62
N GLU A 248 -9.34 13.38 -18.76
CA GLU A 248 -9.11 14.02 -20.05
C GLU A 248 -10.36 14.80 -20.53
N GLU A 249 -11.54 14.19 -20.45
CA GLU A 249 -12.82 14.83 -20.81
C GLU A 249 -13.12 16.04 -19.92
N SER A 250 -12.91 15.93 -18.60
CA SER A 250 -13.12 17.03 -17.68
C SER A 250 -12.16 18.17 -17.95
N TYR A 251 -10.87 17.89 -18.15
CA TYR A 251 -9.88 18.91 -18.45
C TYR A 251 -10.12 19.58 -19.82
N SER A 252 -10.45 18.80 -20.86
CA SER A 252 -10.80 19.35 -22.19
C SER A 252 -11.96 20.34 -22.13
N ARG A 253 -12.93 20.11 -21.24
CA ARG A 253 -14.11 20.96 -21.09
C ARG A 253 -13.84 22.20 -20.25
N THR A 254 -13.05 22.09 -19.19
CA THR A 254 -12.82 23.18 -18.23
C THR A 254 -11.60 24.04 -18.55
N GLY A 255 -10.56 23.46 -19.18
CA GLY A 255 -9.26 24.07 -19.37
C GLY A 255 -8.55 24.45 -18.07
N ASN A 256 -9.01 23.92 -16.92
CA ASN A 256 -8.55 24.34 -15.60
C ASN A 256 -8.41 23.13 -14.66
N VAL A 257 -7.20 22.92 -14.12
CA VAL A 257 -6.87 21.80 -13.24
C VAL A 257 -7.71 21.82 -11.97
N GLU A 258 -7.86 22.96 -11.31
CA GLU A 258 -8.56 23.08 -10.02
C GLU A 258 -10.04 22.74 -10.19
N LYS A 259 -10.71 23.34 -11.20
CA LYS A 259 -12.13 23.06 -11.49
C LYS A 259 -12.36 21.59 -11.84
N SER A 260 -11.48 21.01 -12.66
CA SER A 260 -11.57 19.59 -13.01
C SER A 260 -11.34 18.69 -11.79
N THR A 261 -10.37 19.03 -10.94
CA THR A 261 -10.09 18.30 -9.70
C THR A 261 -11.31 18.31 -8.77
N GLU A 262 -11.92 19.48 -8.56
CA GLU A 262 -13.10 19.62 -7.72
C GLU A 262 -14.27 18.75 -8.23
N GLU A 263 -14.57 18.87 -9.54
CA GLU A 263 -15.65 18.09 -10.18
C GLU A 263 -15.44 16.58 -10.03
N ILE A 264 -14.24 16.11 -10.34
CA ILE A 264 -13.92 14.67 -10.28
C ILE A 264 -13.86 14.18 -8.84
N THR A 265 -13.36 14.99 -7.91
CA THR A 265 -13.40 14.69 -6.47
C THR A 265 -14.83 14.47 -6.00
N VAL A 266 -15.75 15.39 -6.29
CA VAL A 266 -17.17 15.26 -5.91
C VAL A 266 -17.81 14.01 -6.53
N ARG A 267 -17.46 13.71 -7.79
CA ARG A 267 -17.98 12.53 -8.49
C ARG A 267 -17.50 11.23 -7.84
N PHE A 268 -16.21 11.09 -7.57
CA PHE A 268 -15.63 9.83 -7.10
C PHE A 268 -15.80 9.61 -5.60
N MET A 269 -15.87 10.68 -4.79
CA MET A 269 -16.15 10.58 -3.35
C MET A 269 -17.45 9.86 -3.02
N ARG A 270 -18.40 9.78 -3.95
CA ARG A 270 -19.64 9.01 -3.76
C ARG A 270 -19.43 7.52 -3.59
N ASP A 271 -18.30 7.02 -4.06
CA ASP A 271 -17.93 5.61 -4.04
C ASP A 271 -16.90 5.29 -2.95
N VAL A 272 -16.28 6.31 -2.34
CA VAL A 272 -15.29 6.13 -1.26
C VAL A 272 -16.01 5.69 0.01
N PRO A 273 -15.58 4.59 0.66
CA PRO A 273 -16.14 4.17 1.93
C PRO A 273 -16.03 5.24 3.02
N ASP A 274 -17.07 5.36 3.84
CA ASP A 274 -17.10 6.30 4.95
C ASP A 274 -15.92 6.04 5.90
N GLY A 275 -15.25 7.12 6.34
CA GLY A 275 -14.14 7.06 7.30
C GLY A 275 -12.80 6.54 6.73
N PHE A 276 -12.70 6.23 5.44
CA PHE A 276 -11.44 5.79 4.85
C PHE A 276 -10.49 6.96 4.56
N MET A 277 -10.99 8.00 3.91
CA MET A 277 -10.16 9.11 3.46
C MET A 277 -10.96 10.41 3.49
N SER A 278 -10.36 11.48 4.03
CA SER A 278 -10.99 12.80 3.99
C SER A 278 -11.10 13.32 2.55
N LYS A 279 -12.09 14.19 2.30
CA LYS A 279 -12.29 14.81 0.98
C LYS A 279 -11.02 15.55 0.50
N ASP A 280 -10.30 16.18 1.42
CA ASP A 280 -9.10 16.97 1.08
C ASP A 280 -7.94 16.07 0.65
N VAL A 281 -7.70 14.96 1.34
CA VAL A 281 -6.69 13.96 0.96
C VAL A 281 -7.04 13.32 -0.38
N PHE A 282 -8.32 13.01 -0.60
CA PHE A 282 -8.78 12.45 -1.87
C PHE A 282 -8.62 13.46 -3.02
N ALA A 283 -8.93 14.75 -2.78
CA ALA A 283 -8.74 15.82 -3.76
C ALA A 283 -7.26 16.00 -4.13
N LEU A 284 -6.32 15.81 -3.20
CA LEU A 284 -4.90 15.81 -3.50
C LEU A 284 -4.52 14.72 -4.50
N ALA A 285 -5.00 13.48 -4.30
CA ALA A 285 -4.75 12.36 -5.21
C ALA A 285 -5.33 12.64 -6.62
N ILE A 286 -6.59 13.12 -6.69
CA ILE A 286 -7.20 13.52 -7.97
C ILE A 286 -6.42 14.67 -8.62
N GLY A 287 -6.01 15.69 -7.86
CA GLY A 287 -5.24 16.81 -8.34
C GLY A 287 -3.88 16.43 -8.92
N GLN A 288 -3.21 15.45 -8.31
CA GLN A 288 -1.94 14.92 -8.84
C GLN A 288 -2.16 14.23 -10.20
N MET A 289 -3.19 13.40 -10.33
CA MET A 289 -3.55 12.77 -11.60
C MET A 289 -3.97 13.81 -12.65
N MET A 290 -4.78 14.82 -12.26
CA MET A 290 -5.22 15.89 -13.16
C MET A 290 -4.05 16.74 -13.66
N ASN A 291 -3.09 17.08 -12.77
CA ASN A 291 -1.86 17.78 -13.15
C ASN A 291 -1.03 16.98 -14.17
N TYR A 292 -1.01 15.66 -14.02
CA TYR A 292 -0.34 14.80 -15.01
C TYR A 292 -1.05 14.89 -16.37
N ILE A 293 -2.36 14.74 -16.41
CA ILE A 293 -3.16 14.81 -17.64
C ILE A 293 -2.99 16.16 -18.33
N ALA A 294 -3.11 17.28 -17.56
CA ALA A 294 -2.97 18.62 -18.10
C ALA A 294 -1.61 18.90 -18.78
N LYS A 295 -0.54 18.22 -18.33
CA LYS A 295 0.79 18.34 -18.95
C LYS A 295 0.94 17.54 -20.25
N GLN A 296 0.05 16.59 -20.50
CA GLN A 296 0.07 15.74 -21.70
C GLN A 296 -0.84 16.24 -22.81
N MET A 297 -1.80 17.10 -22.48
CA MET A 297 -2.75 17.71 -23.42
C MET A 297 -2.28 19.11 -23.84
#